data_a17f77042bddd678eee9e7456e264c56
#
_entry.id   a17f77042bddd678eee9e7456e264c56
#
_cell.length_a   1.000
_cell.length_b   1.000
_cell.length_c   1.000
_cell.angle_alpha   90.00
_cell.angle_beta   90.00
_cell.angle_gamma   90.00
#
_symmetry.space_group_name_H-M   'P 1'
#
loop_
_entity.id
_entity.type
_entity.pdbx_description
1 polymer ?
#
loop_
_entity_poly.entity_id
_entity_poly.type
_entity_poly.pdbx_seq_one_letter_code
_entity_poly.pdbx_strand_id
1 'polypeptide(L)'
;MKYPFKEIPINKIENIKIGNAENTEYATGCTVIICEKGMPAGVDVRGGGPASRETELLNPAASAEVIHAVLLSGGSAFGLDAAGGVMEYLAEKGIGFALGDIRVPLVCESCIFDLMFVSDKIKPDKAMAKKACENAELNDPKQGNRSE
;
A
#
# COMPACT_ATOMS: atom_id res chain seq x y z
N MET A 1 -8.87 33.98 12.02
CA MET A 1 -9.64 33.46 10.86
C MET A 1 -9.96 32.00 11.12
N LYS A 2 -11.23 31.63 11.28
CA LYS A 2 -11.63 30.22 11.30
C LYS A 2 -11.79 29.80 9.83
N TYR A 3 -10.86 29.00 9.31
CA TYR A 3 -11.08 28.35 8.03
C TYR A 3 -12.20 27.33 8.24
N PRO A 4 -13.25 27.33 7.43
CA PRO A 4 -14.30 26.33 7.52
C PRO A 4 -13.80 25.02 6.92
N PHE A 5 -13.14 24.18 7.73
CA PHE A 5 -12.82 22.84 7.32
C PHE A 5 -14.12 22.04 7.23
N LYS A 6 -14.32 21.37 6.11
CA LYS A 6 -15.37 20.39 5.94
C LYS A 6 -14.74 19.02 5.99
N GLU A 7 -15.15 18.21 6.94
CA GLU A 7 -14.78 16.80 7.01
C GLU A 7 -15.43 16.05 5.85
N ILE A 8 -14.65 15.28 5.12
CA ILE A 8 -15.12 14.39 4.07
C ILE A 8 -14.56 12.99 4.32
N PRO A 9 -15.32 11.92 4.08
CA PRO A 9 -14.81 10.56 4.12
C PRO A 9 -13.71 10.35 3.07
N ILE A 10 -12.67 9.61 3.43
CA ILE A 10 -11.52 9.39 2.54
C ILE A 10 -11.91 8.72 1.22
N ASN A 11 -12.94 7.90 1.23
CA ASN A 11 -13.48 7.25 0.02
C ASN A 11 -14.22 8.19 -0.94
N LYS A 12 -14.30 9.49 -0.62
CA LYS A 12 -14.79 10.54 -1.52
C LYS A 12 -13.67 11.23 -2.29
N ILE A 13 -12.40 10.87 -2.02
CA ILE A 13 -11.26 11.38 -2.79
C ILE A 13 -11.24 10.60 -4.11
N GLU A 14 -11.32 11.35 -5.21
CA GLU A 14 -11.30 10.74 -6.54
C GLU A 14 -9.98 10.05 -6.84
N ASN A 15 -10.02 8.98 -7.64
CA ASN A 15 -8.87 8.20 -8.07
C ASN A 15 -8.09 7.51 -6.93
N ILE A 16 -8.65 7.43 -5.72
CA ILE A 16 -8.07 6.70 -4.60
C ILE A 16 -9.04 5.62 -4.14
N LYS A 17 -8.53 4.38 -4.05
CA LYS A 17 -9.19 3.24 -3.43
C LYS A 17 -8.31 2.74 -2.30
N ILE A 18 -8.89 2.46 -1.15
CA ILE A 18 -8.15 1.98 0.03
C ILE A 18 -8.77 0.67 0.50
N GLY A 19 -7.92 -0.33 0.71
CA GLY A 19 -8.32 -1.61 1.25
C GLY A 19 -7.35 -2.14 2.27
N ASN A 20 -7.89 -2.91 3.21
CA ASN A 20 -7.13 -3.53 4.29
C ASN A 20 -7.28 -5.04 4.22
N ALA A 21 -6.25 -5.76 4.62
CA ALA A 21 -6.31 -7.17 4.96
C ALA A 21 -5.47 -7.42 6.22
N GLU A 22 -5.96 -8.27 7.10
CA GLU A 22 -5.34 -8.50 8.38
C GLU A 22 -5.46 -9.95 8.83
N ASN A 23 -4.55 -10.36 9.70
CA ASN A 23 -4.65 -11.56 10.50
C ASN A 23 -4.79 -11.13 11.96
N THR A 24 -6.00 -11.25 12.51
CA THR A 24 -6.33 -10.81 13.87
C THR A 24 -5.67 -11.68 14.95
N GLU A 25 -5.47 -12.97 14.67
CA GLU A 25 -4.81 -13.90 15.61
C GLU A 25 -3.35 -13.51 15.86
N TYR A 26 -2.67 -13.05 14.80
CA TYR A 26 -1.24 -12.68 14.84
C TYR A 26 -1.02 -11.17 14.86
N ALA A 27 -2.11 -10.38 14.92
CA ALA A 27 -2.11 -8.92 15.01
C ALA A 27 -1.20 -8.25 13.98
N THR A 28 -1.24 -8.72 12.74
CA THR A 28 -0.49 -8.19 11.61
C THR A 28 -1.39 -8.04 10.39
N GLY A 29 -0.99 -7.20 9.45
CA GLY A 29 -1.79 -6.95 8.26
C GLY A 29 -1.16 -5.94 7.32
N CYS A 30 -1.91 -5.56 6.31
CA CYS A 30 -1.50 -4.52 5.37
C CYS A 30 -2.66 -3.65 4.91
N THR A 31 -2.31 -2.45 4.50
CA THR A 31 -3.23 -1.47 3.89
C THR A 31 -2.67 -1.07 2.55
N VAL A 32 -3.47 -1.19 1.51
CA VAL A 32 -3.12 -0.70 0.17
C VAL A 32 -3.90 0.56 -0.16
N ILE A 33 -3.20 1.52 -0.77
CA ILE A 33 -3.78 2.71 -1.38
C ILE A 33 -3.53 2.61 -2.88
N ILE A 34 -4.57 2.45 -3.67
CA ILE A 34 -4.50 2.25 -5.12
C ILE A 34 -4.90 3.53 -5.85
N CYS A 35 -4.11 3.89 -6.85
CA CYS A 35 -4.36 4.99 -7.76
C CYS A 35 -4.27 4.47 -9.20
N GLU A 36 -5.37 3.96 -9.74
CA GLU A 36 -5.39 3.24 -11.03
C GLU A 36 -4.87 4.09 -12.21
N LYS A 37 -5.15 5.39 -12.18
CA LYS A 37 -4.68 6.36 -13.21
C LYS A 37 -3.27 6.85 -12.96
N GLY A 38 -2.62 6.38 -11.89
CA GLY A 38 -1.38 6.93 -11.38
C GLY A 38 -1.57 8.24 -10.60
N MET A 39 -0.64 8.51 -9.68
CA MET A 39 -0.63 9.72 -8.85
C MET A 39 0.81 10.09 -8.52
N PRO A 40 1.18 11.38 -8.62
CA PRO A 40 2.44 11.86 -8.06
C PRO A 40 2.51 11.56 -6.57
N ALA A 41 3.67 11.15 -6.10
CA ALA A 41 3.88 10.84 -4.69
C ALA A 41 5.23 11.36 -4.21
N GLY A 42 5.39 11.46 -2.92
CA GLY A 42 6.63 11.85 -2.27
C GLY A 42 6.92 10.97 -1.07
N VAL A 43 8.17 10.94 -0.65
CA VAL A 43 8.62 10.16 0.49
C VAL A 43 9.57 10.97 1.36
N ASP A 44 9.49 10.71 2.65
CA ASP A 44 10.50 11.14 3.65
C ASP A 44 10.88 9.92 4.48
N VAL A 45 12.10 9.43 4.30
CA VAL A 45 12.60 8.23 5.00
C VAL A 45 13.49 8.66 6.15
N ARG A 46 13.07 8.35 7.36
CA ARG A 46 13.80 8.67 8.59
C ARG A 46 14.05 7.42 9.44
N GLY A 47 15.10 7.50 10.25
CA GLY A 47 15.49 6.40 11.14
C GLY A 47 16.46 5.42 10.50
N GLY A 48 16.92 4.45 11.29
CA GLY A 48 18.00 3.55 10.94
C GLY A 48 17.59 2.22 10.31
N GLY A 49 16.27 1.93 10.25
CA GLY A 49 15.75 0.67 9.69
C GLY A 49 14.50 0.89 8.88
N PRO A 50 14.61 1.45 7.66
CA PRO A 50 13.43 1.94 6.90
C PRO A 50 12.48 0.83 6.42
N ALA A 51 12.95 -0.38 6.14
CA ALA A 51 12.13 -1.48 5.58
C ALA A 51 11.17 -0.98 4.51
N SER A 52 11.72 -0.45 3.41
CA SER A 52 10.96 0.16 2.32
C SER A 52 11.32 -0.45 0.96
N ARG A 53 10.40 -0.33 -0.01
CA ARG A 53 10.57 -0.82 -1.37
C ARG A 53 10.19 0.26 -2.37
N GLU A 54 10.98 0.39 -3.46
CA GLU A 54 10.76 1.30 -4.60
C GLU A 54 10.66 2.79 -4.22
N THR A 55 11.16 3.20 -3.05
CA THR A 55 11.13 4.60 -2.61
C THR A 55 11.99 5.52 -3.46
N GLU A 56 13.02 4.99 -4.14
CA GLU A 56 13.84 5.77 -5.07
C GLU A 56 13.08 6.26 -6.32
N LEU A 57 11.96 5.61 -6.68
CA LEU A 57 11.07 6.14 -7.71
C LEU A 57 10.48 7.51 -7.37
N LEU A 58 10.42 7.85 -6.08
CA LEU A 58 9.86 9.10 -5.59
C LEU A 58 10.88 10.23 -5.54
N ASN A 59 12.12 9.97 -5.95
CA ASN A 59 13.13 10.99 -6.12
C ASN A 59 12.76 11.88 -7.32
N PRO A 60 12.79 13.23 -7.18
CA PRO A 60 12.49 14.13 -8.29
C PRO A 60 13.38 13.94 -9.54
N ALA A 61 14.54 13.30 -9.40
CA ALA A 61 15.43 12.95 -10.53
C ALA A 61 15.07 11.63 -11.20
N ALA A 62 14.14 10.84 -10.64
CA ALA A 62 13.67 9.61 -11.25
C ALA A 62 12.78 9.92 -12.48
N SER A 63 12.74 8.99 -13.42
CA SER A 63 11.96 9.14 -14.65
C SER A 63 10.47 8.83 -14.46
N ALA A 64 10.07 8.23 -13.33
CA ALA A 64 8.68 7.94 -13.02
C ALA A 64 7.98 9.20 -12.48
N GLU A 65 6.96 9.66 -13.17
CA GLU A 65 6.17 10.82 -12.76
C GLU A 65 5.03 10.45 -11.80
N VAL A 66 4.62 9.19 -11.82
CA VAL A 66 3.49 8.67 -11.01
C VAL A 66 3.78 7.27 -10.50
N ILE A 67 3.12 6.90 -9.41
CA ILE A 67 3.02 5.51 -8.92
C ILE A 67 1.56 5.06 -8.95
N HIS A 68 1.32 3.75 -8.88
CA HIS A 68 -0.02 3.16 -8.99
C HIS A 68 -0.55 2.68 -7.64
N ALA A 69 0.33 2.40 -6.69
CA ALA A 69 -0.09 2.06 -5.33
C ALA A 69 1.00 2.35 -4.29
N VAL A 70 0.53 2.54 -3.06
CA VAL A 70 1.35 2.48 -1.85
C VAL A 70 0.83 1.33 -0.99
N LEU A 71 1.74 0.49 -0.50
CA LEU A 71 1.44 -0.55 0.47
C LEU A 71 2.08 -0.20 1.82
N LEU A 72 1.28 -0.22 2.87
CA LEU A 72 1.72 -0.13 4.26
C LEU A 72 1.53 -1.50 4.88
N SER A 73 2.59 -2.11 5.39
CA SER A 73 2.58 -3.52 5.81
C SER A 73 3.22 -3.72 7.17
N GLY A 74 2.81 -4.75 7.88
CA GLY A 74 3.58 -5.32 8.98
C GLY A 74 4.69 -6.25 8.49
N GLY A 75 5.27 -7.04 9.38
CA GLY A 75 6.23 -8.08 9.04
C GLY A 75 7.67 -7.61 8.88
N SER A 76 7.97 -6.32 9.16
CA SER A 76 9.33 -5.77 8.99
C SER A 76 9.85 -6.03 7.56
N ALA A 77 11.13 -6.31 7.38
CA ALA A 77 11.71 -6.62 6.07
C ALA A 77 11.09 -7.84 5.36
N PHE A 78 10.51 -8.78 6.10
CA PHE A 78 9.77 -9.91 5.50
C PHE A 78 8.49 -9.45 4.80
N GLY A 79 7.84 -8.41 5.33
CA GLY A 79 6.62 -7.86 4.73
C GLY A 79 6.82 -7.26 3.34
N LEU A 80 8.05 -6.92 2.95
CA LEU A 80 8.39 -6.37 1.64
C LEU A 80 8.04 -7.31 0.46
N ASP A 81 7.78 -8.59 0.71
CA ASP A 81 7.27 -9.50 -0.32
C ASP A 81 5.81 -9.21 -0.70
N ALA A 82 5.06 -8.60 0.20
CA ALA A 82 3.63 -8.35 0.03
C ALA A 82 3.33 -7.44 -1.17
N ALA A 83 4.18 -6.46 -1.46
CA ALA A 83 4.00 -5.58 -2.63
C ALA A 83 3.97 -6.34 -3.97
N GLY A 84 4.60 -7.52 -4.04
CA GLY A 84 4.48 -8.39 -5.20
C GLY A 84 3.04 -8.79 -5.51
N GLY A 85 2.21 -9.01 -4.49
CA GLY A 85 0.78 -9.30 -4.65
C GLY A 85 -0.02 -8.12 -5.19
N VAL A 86 0.33 -6.89 -4.78
CA VAL A 86 -0.27 -5.67 -5.35
C VAL A 86 0.10 -5.51 -6.81
N MET A 87 1.37 -5.76 -7.16
CA MET A 87 1.84 -5.69 -8.55
C MET A 87 1.11 -6.70 -9.43
N GLU A 88 0.98 -7.95 -8.99
CA GLU A 88 0.26 -8.99 -9.71
C GLU A 88 -1.20 -8.59 -9.95
N TYR A 89 -1.88 -8.11 -8.90
CA TYR A 89 -3.27 -7.67 -8.98
C TYR A 89 -3.48 -6.51 -9.98
N LEU A 90 -2.62 -5.50 -9.94
CA LEU A 90 -2.71 -4.35 -10.86
C LEU A 90 -2.36 -4.74 -12.29
N ALA A 91 -1.37 -5.61 -12.50
CA ALA A 91 -0.99 -6.10 -13.82
C ALA A 91 -2.12 -6.92 -14.47
N GLU A 92 -2.83 -7.78 -13.71
CA GLU A 92 -4.00 -8.53 -14.16
C GLU A 92 -5.12 -7.59 -14.65
N LYS A 93 -5.20 -6.38 -14.12
CA LYS A 93 -6.15 -5.33 -14.53
C LYS A 93 -5.63 -4.41 -15.64
N GLY A 94 -4.43 -4.65 -16.14
CA GLY A 94 -3.82 -3.80 -17.16
C GLY A 94 -3.38 -2.42 -16.65
N ILE A 95 -3.18 -2.27 -15.33
CA ILE A 95 -2.76 -1.03 -14.68
C ILE A 95 -1.26 -1.05 -14.48
N GLY A 96 -0.57 0.01 -14.88
CA GLY A 96 0.88 0.12 -14.73
C GLY A 96 1.51 1.04 -15.76
N PHE A 97 2.80 1.29 -15.59
CA PHE A 97 3.62 1.99 -16.56
C PHE A 97 3.65 1.20 -17.86
N ALA A 98 3.37 1.86 -18.98
CA ALA A 98 3.22 1.23 -20.28
C ALA A 98 4.56 1.06 -20.99
N LEU A 99 4.90 -0.18 -21.33
CA LEU A 99 6.01 -0.55 -22.19
C LEU A 99 5.47 -1.41 -23.36
N GLY A 100 5.01 -0.76 -24.42
CA GLY A 100 4.25 -1.45 -25.44
C GLY A 100 2.99 -2.10 -24.86
N ASP A 101 2.86 -3.42 -25.02
CA ASP A 101 1.72 -4.19 -24.50
C ASP A 101 1.91 -4.58 -23.02
N ILE A 102 3.10 -4.37 -22.46
CA ILE A 102 3.39 -4.71 -21.06
C ILE A 102 2.94 -3.57 -20.15
N ARG A 103 2.41 -3.93 -18.99
CA ARG A 103 2.10 -2.99 -17.90
C ARG A 103 2.93 -3.36 -16.68
N VAL A 104 3.70 -2.38 -16.20
CA VAL A 104 4.53 -2.52 -15.00
C VAL A 104 3.94 -1.66 -13.90
N PRO A 105 3.22 -2.24 -12.93
CA PRO A 105 2.71 -1.47 -11.80
C PRO A 105 3.86 -0.91 -10.97
N LEU A 106 3.84 0.38 -10.70
CA LEU A 106 4.80 1.04 -9.82
C LEU A 106 4.20 1.09 -8.42
N VAL A 107 4.77 0.31 -7.50
CA VAL A 107 4.24 0.11 -6.15
C VAL A 107 5.34 0.40 -5.13
N CYS A 108 5.15 1.46 -4.36
CA CYS A 108 6.01 1.76 -3.22
C CYS A 108 5.49 1.09 -1.96
N GLU A 109 6.41 0.69 -1.08
CA GLU A 109 6.03 0.02 0.17
C GLU A 109 6.84 0.53 1.36
N SER A 110 6.20 0.53 2.53
CA SER A 110 6.83 0.73 3.83
C SER A 110 6.28 -0.26 4.83
N CYS A 111 7.20 -0.90 5.57
CA CYS A 111 6.85 -1.89 6.59
C CYS A 111 7.18 -1.40 7.98
N ILE A 112 6.32 -1.76 8.94
CA ILE A 112 6.59 -1.56 10.37
C ILE A 112 7.15 -2.84 11.00
N PHE A 113 7.90 -2.68 12.09
CA PHE A 113 8.42 -3.79 12.87
C PHE A 113 7.41 -4.21 13.93
N ASP A 114 6.59 -5.21 13.60
CA ASP A 114 5.55 -5.77 14.49
C ASP A 114 5.84 -7.22 14.95
N LEU A 115 6.97 -7.80 14.55
CA LEU A 115 7.31 -9.22 14.76
C LEU A 115 7.34 -9.65 16.23
N MET A 116 7.57 -8.72 17.15
CA MET A 116 7.64 -9.00 18.59
C MET A 116 6.32 -8.67 19.31
N PHE A 117 5.30 -8.20 18.58
CA PHE A 117 4.06 -7.75 19.23
C PHE A 117 3.19 -8.93 19.69
N VAL A 118 2.90 -9.87 18.80
CA VAL A 118 2.17 -11.11 19.14
C VAL A 118 2.99 -12.33 18.72
N SER A 119 3.37 -12.42 17.46
CA SER A 119 4.13 -13.56 16.92
C SER A 119 4.77 -13.22 15.59
N ASP A 120 5.91 -13.84 15.34
CA ASP A 120 6.63 -13.78 14.07
C ASP A 120 6.25 -14.90 13.09
N LYS A 121 5.28 -15.74 13.43
CA LYS A 121 4.91 -16.90 12.60
C LYS A 121 4.21 -16.54 11.32
N ILE A 122 3.34 -15.53 11.37
CA ILE A 122 2.59 -15.02 10.21
C ILE A 122 3.04 -13.59 9.93
N LYS A 123 3.29 -13.33 8.67
CA LYS A 123 3.68 -12.01 8.16
C LYS A 123 2.81 -11.70 6.95
N PRO A 124 2.56 -10.42 6.65
CA PRO A 124 1.95 -10.08 5.37
C PRO A 124 2.74 -10.64 4.21
N ASP A 125 2.04 -11.22 3.27
CA ASP A 125 2.55 -11.84 2.05
C ASP A 125 1.76 -11.37 0.83
N LYS A 126 2.11 -11.87 -0.34
CA LYS A 126 1.43 -11.56 -1.61
C LYS A 126 -0.07 -11.86 -1.56
N ALA A 127 -0.47 -12.96 -0.91
CA ALA A 127 -1.88 -13.35 -0.83
C ALA A 127 -2.67 -12.36 0.03
N MET A 128 -2.11 -11.94 1.16
CA MET A 128 -2.72 -10.93 2.03
C MET A 128 -2.83 -9.57 1.32
N ALA A 129 -1.78 -9.14 0.61
CA ALA A 129 -1.81 -7.90 -0.13
C ALA A 129 -2.80 -7.92 -1.31
N LYS A 130 -2.90 -9.05 -2.02
CA LYS A 130 -3.94 -9.24 -3.06
C LYS A 130 -5.34 -9.14 -2.45
N LYS A 131 -5.56 -9.71 -1.27
CA LYS A 131 -6.82 -9.57 -0.53
C LYS A 131 -7.12 -8.13 -0.14
N ALA A 132 -6.12 -7.36 0.28
CA ALA A 132 -6.29 -5.93 0.53
C ALA A 132 -6.71 -5.17 -0.74
N CYS A 133 -6.13 -5.50 -1.90
CA CYS A 133 -6.53 -4.92 -3.18
C CYS A 133 -7.98 -5.26 -3.55
N GLU A 134 -8.42 -6.50 -3.34
CA GLU A 134 -9.82 -6.90 -3.54
C GLU A 134 -10.77 -6.10 -2.64
N ASN A 135 -10.39 -5.91 -1.37
CA ASN A 135 -11.17 -5.12 -0.42
C ASN A 135 -11.19 -3.62 -0.78
N ALA A 136 -10.15 -3.12 -1.47
CA ALA A 136 -10.11 -1.74 -1.96
C ALA A 136 -11.21 -1.44 -3.00
N GLU A 137 -11.74 -2.45 -3.69
CA GLU A 137 -12.88 -2.25 -4.61
C GLU A 137 -14.15 -1.79 -3.89
N LEU A 138 -14.32 -2.15 -2.63
CA LEU A 138 -15.42 -1.66 -1.79
C LEU A 138 -15.16 -0.23 -1.32
N ASN A 139 -13.92 0.19 -1.30
CA ASN A 139 -13.43 1.48 -0.83
C ASN A 139 -14.02 1.92 0.51
N ASP A 140 -14.09 0.96 1.43
CA ASP A 140 -14.58 1.14 2.82
C ASP A 140 -13.47 0.76 3.81
N PRO A 141 -12.38 1.56 3.86
CA PRO A 141 -11.24 1.26 4.72
C PRO A 141 -11.64 1.32 6.20
N LYS A 142 -11.12 0.39 6.96
CA LYS A 142 -11.35 0.31 8.40
C LYS A 142 -10.15 0.82 9.16
N GLN A 143 -10.39 1.47 10.29
CA GLN A 143 -9.33 1.91 11.20
C GLN A 143 -9.13 0.88 12.31
N GLY A 144 -7.86 0.69 12.70
CA GLY A 144 -7.45 -0.18 13.77
C GLY A 144 -7.52 -1.67 13.43
N ASN A 145 -6.98 -2.47 14.34
CA ASN A 145 -7.12 -3.91 14.27
C ASN A 145 -8.57 -4.26 14.57
N ARG A 146 -9.26 -4.90 13.66
CA ARG A 146 -10.61 -5.36 13.84
C ARG A 146 -10.63 -6.66 14.62
N SER A 147 -10.41 -6.54 15.92
CA SER A 147 -10.85 -7.54 16.86
C SER A 147 -12.12 -7.04 17.52
N GLU A 148 -13.23 -7.24 16.93
CA GLU A 148 -14.52 -7.43 17.59
C GLU A 148 -15.27 -8.52 16.87
#